data_5a1f70adb63b024bfff638011b4ca6f3
#
_entry.id   5a1f70adb63b024bfff638011b4ca6f3
#
_cell.length_a   1.000
_cell.length_b   1.000
_cell.length_c   1.000
_cell.angle_alpha   90.00
_cell.angle_beta   90.00
_cell.angle_gamma   90.00
#
_symmetry.space_group_name_H-M   'P 1'
#
loop_
_entity.id
_entity.type
_entity.pdbx_description
1 polymer ?
#
loop_
_entity_poly.entity_id
_entity_poly.type
_entity_poly.pdbx_seq_one_letter_code
_entity_poly.pdbx_strand_id
1 'polypeptide(L)'
;RIICPMMLSRGDLSETLETANWYLKLRGRVEKPGELAGFSVLLNRVPVRVSETERAVAEELFQSLPALETYLGSRAAYVRMDREGLLGVIADKTPNRALAAHVQSAVKEAADLLEEIDQLILNPAEIA
;
A
#
# COMPACT_ATOMS: atom_id res chain seq x y z
N ARG A 1 -2.48 -11.33 7.23
CA ARG A 1 -1.97 -9.96 7.45
C ARG A 1 -3.06 -8.94 7.16
N ILE A 2 -3.06 -7.87 7.92
CA ILE A 2 -3.94 -6.72 7.69
C ILE A 2 -3.12 -5.67 6.95
N ILE A 3 -3.62 -5.23 5.80
CA ILE A 3 -3.04 -4.14 5.03
C ILE A 3 -4.00 -2.96 5.10
N CYS A 4 -3.54 -1.84 5.64
CA CYS A 4 -4.31 -0.61 5.76
C CYS A 4 -3.82 0.41 4.72
N PRO A 5 -4.57 0.66 3.64
CA PRO A 5 -4.17 1.69 2.68
C PRO A 5 -4.42 3.08 3.25
N MET A 6 -3.50 4.01 2.98
CA MET A 6 -3.69 5.43 3.30
C MET A 6 -3.08 6.32 2.23
N MET A 7 -3.64 7.50 2.06
CA MET A 7 -3.05 8.57 1.25
C MET A 7 -2.15 9.46 2.11
N LEU A 8 -1.30 10.25 1.47
CA LEU A 8 -0.41 11.19 2.15
C LEU A 8 -1.15 12.46 2.59
N SER A 9 -2.03 12.32 3.58
CA SER A 9 -2.74 13.43 4.18
C SER A 9 -2.76 13.32 5.71
N ARG A 10 -2.88 14.45 6.39
CA ARG A 10 -2.98 14.49 7.85
C ARG A 10 -4.22 13.75 8.36
N GLY A 11 -5.33 13.87 7.65
CA GLY A 11 -6.56 13.18 8.00
C GLY A 11 -6.39 11.67 7.92
N ASP A 12 -5.85 11.17 6.84
CA ASP A 12 -5.59 9.74 6.65
C ASP A 12 -4.60 9.21 7.70
N LEU A 13 -3.55 9.94 7.99
CA LEU A 13 -2.58 9.54 9.01
C LEU A 13 -3.24 9.42 10.39
N SER A 14 -4.05 10.41 10.77
CA SER A 14 -4.78 10.39 12.04
C SER A 14 -5.71 9.18 12.16
N GLU A 15 -6.51 8.91 11.13
CA GLU A 15 -7.41 7.76 11.08
C GLU A 15 -6.64 6.43 11.09
N THR A 16 -5.53 6.37 10.39
CA THR A 16 -4.67 5.16 10.34
C THR A 16 -4.03 4.88 11.70
N LEU A 17 -3.54 5.91 12.39
CA LEU A 17 -3.00 5.79 13.75
C LEU A 17 -4.06 5.31 14.73
N GLU A 18 -5.27 5.86 14.64
CA GLU A 18 -6.40 5.45 15.49
C GLU A 18 -6.76 3.98 15.24
N THR A 19 -6.85 3.58 13.98
CA THR A 19 -7.12 2.19 13.59
C THR A 19 -6.04 1.24 14.10
N ALA A 20 -4.78 1.59 13.93
CA ALA A 20 -3.66 0.80 14.43
C ALA A 20 -3.67 0.67 15.95
N ASN A 21 -3.93 1.75 16.67
CA ASN A 21 -4.04 1.74 18.13
C ASN A 21 -5.19 0.87 18.60
N TRP A 22 -6.33 0.94 17.94
CA TRP A 22 -7.48 0.06 18.25
C TRP A 22 -7.09 -1.41 18.06
N TYR A 23 -6.42 -1.74 16.95
CA TYR A 23 -5.99 -3.10 16.67
C TYR A 23 -4.95 -3.61 17.68
N LEU A 24 -4.00 -2.77 18.09
CA LEU A 24 -3.00 -3.12 19.10
C LEU A 24 -3.66 -3.39 20.47
N LYS A 25 -4.65 -2.62 20.85
CA LYS A 25 -5.45 -2.85 22.05
C LYS A 25 -6.21 -4.18 21.98
N LEU A 26 -6.76 -4.49 20.80
CA LEU A 26 -7.45 -5.77 20.58
C LEU A 26 -6.46 -6.95 20.73
N ARG A 27 -5.28 -6.86 20.14
CA ARG A 27 -4.23 -7.88 20.29
C ARG A 27 -3.83 -8.10 21.74
N GLY A 28 -3.75 -7.06 22.53
CA GLY A 28 -3.41 -7.14 23.96
C GLY A 28 -4.45 -7.83 24.85
N ARG A 29 -5.66 -8.06 24.32
CA ARG A 29 -6.77 -8.71 25.04
C ARG A 29 -6.89 -10.21 24.74
N VAL A 30 -6.15 -10.73 23.78
CA VAL A 30 -6.20 -12.16 23.42
C VAL A 30 -5.08 -12.91 24.12
N GLU A 31 -5.31 -14.20 24.42
CA GLU A 31 -4.34 -15.03 25.13
C GLU A 31 -3.05 -15.26 24.33
N LYS A 32 -3.16 -15.29 23.00
CA LYS A 32 -2.04 -15.54 22.08
C LYS A 32 -1.94 -14.45 21.02
N PRO A 33 -1.38 -13.28 21.35
CA PRO A 33 -1.27 -12.17 20.39
C PRO A 33 -0.51 -12.52 19.10
N GLY A 34 0.43 -13.44 19.17
CA GLY A 34 1.21 -13.89 18.00
C GLY A 34 0.41 -14.68 16.96
N GLU A 35 -0.77 -15.19 17.31
CA GLU A 35 -1.68 -15.86 16.38
C GLU A 35 -2.53 -14.87 15.58
N LEU A 36 -2.59 -13.60 16.00
CA LEU A 36 -3.29 -12.57 15.25
C LEU A 36 -2.45 -12.05 14.09
N ALA A 37 -3.16 -11.62 13.05
CA ALA A 37 -2.54 -11.07 11.84
C ALA A 37 -1.65 -9.85 12.16
N GLY A 38 -0.50 -9.75 11.51
CA GLY A 38 0.30 -8.53 11.53
C GLY A 38 -0.39 -7.39 10.81
N PHE A 39 -0.09 -6.16 11.21
CA PHE A 39 -0.63 -4.94 10.63
C PHE A 39 0.46 -4.20 9.84
N SER A 40 0.14 -3.75 8.64
CA SER A 40 1.05 -2.93 7.83
C SER A 40 0.25 -1.86 7.09
N VAL A 41 0.87 -0.71 6.90
CA VAL A 41 0.29 0.39 6.14
C VAL A 41 0.80 0.36 4.71
N LEU A 42 -0.10 0.54 3.75
CA LEU A 42 0.22 0.71 2.33
C LEU A 42 -0.04 2.15 1.93
N LEU A 43 1.00 2.86 1.50
CA LEU A 43 0.81 4.17 0.88
C LEU A 43 0.16 4.00 -0.50
N ASN A 44 -0.96 4.67 -0.68
CA ASN A 44 -1.79 4.60 -1.88
C ASN A 44 -1.94 5.98 -2.50
N ARG A 45 -2.14 6.03 -3.82
CA ARG A 45 -2.29 7.28 -4.58
C ARG A 45 -1.18 8.29 -4.33
N VAL A 46 0.05 7.80 -4.22
CA VAL A 46 1.21 8.68 -4.04
C VAL A 46 1.41 9.52 -5.31
N PRO A 47 1.39 10.85 -5.21
CA PRO A 47 1.59 11.71 -6.38
C PRO A 47 3.02 11.61 -6.92
N VAL A 48 3.19 11.89 -8.20
CA VAL A 48 4.52 11.91 -8.86
C VAL A 48 5.44 12.95 -8.17
N ARG A 49 4.86 14.09 -7.79
CA ARG A 49 5.58 15.13 -7.04
C ARG A 49 5.00 15.22 -5.63
N VAL A 50 5.78 14.81 -4.66
CA VAL A 50 5.41 14.84 -3.25
C VAL A 50 5.76 16.22 -2.68
N SER A 51 4.77 16.91 -2.11
CA SER A 51 4.96 18.20 -1.43
C SER A 51 5.71 18.02 -0.11
N GLU A 52 6.18 19.11 0.48
CA GLU A 52 6.80 19.07 1.81
C GLU A 52 5.83 18.58 2.88
N THR A 53 4.58 19.00 2.81
CA THR A 53 3.53 18.53 3.75
C THR A 53 3.30 17.03 3.63
N GLU A 54 3.19 16.51 2.40
CA GLU A 54 3.04 15.09 2.15
C GLU A 54 4.26 14.28 2.60
N ARG A 55 5.46 14.81 2.38
CA ARG A 55 6.71 14.20 2.85
C ARG A 55 6.74 14.10 4.38
N ALA A 56 6.34 15.15 5.08
CA ALA A 56 6.26 15.16 6.53
C ALA A 56 5.28 14.10 7.06
N VAL A 57 4.15 13.91 6.38
CA VAL A 57 3.19 12.85 6.70
C VAL A 57 3.82 11.46 6.53
N ALA A 58 4.53 11.23 5.43
CA ALA A 58 5.23 9.96 5.18
C ALA A 58 6.29 9.68 6.25
N GLU A 59 7.09 10.67 6.61
CA GLU A 59 8.11 10.52 7.66
C GLU A 59 7.51 10.16 9.00
N GLU A 60 6.43 10.82 9.39
CA GLU A 60 5.71 10.52 10.64
C GLU A 60 5.13 9.11 10.61
N LEU A 61 4.55 8.68 9.48
CA LEU A 61 4.06 7.32 9.30
C LEU A 61 5.19 6.29 9.52
N PHE A 62 6.31 6.45 8.83
CA PHE A 62 7.42 5.50 8.92
C PHE A 62 8.04 5.41 10.31
N GLN A 63 7.97 6.48 11.10
CA GLN A 63 8.42 6.48 12.49
C GLN A 63 7.42 5.84 13.45
N SER A 64 6.15 5.82 13.10
CA SER A 64 5.07 5.46 14.01
C SER A 64 4.50 4.05 13.78
N LEU A 65 4.46 3.59 12.54
CA LEU A 65 3.80 2.34 12.15
C LEU A 65 4.63 1.54 11.15
N PRO A 66 4.48 0.21 11.14
CA PRO A 66 5.07 -0.61 10.09
C PRO A 66 4.38 -0.31 8.76
N ALA A 67 5.15 0.16 7.80
CA ALA A 67 4.69 0.46 6.45
C ALA A 67 5.39 -0.43 5.44
N LEU A 68 4.68 -0.77 4.36
CA LEU A 68 5.27 -1.48 3.23
C LEU A 68 6.27 -0.56 2.52
N GLU A 69 7.35 -1.14 2.01
CA GLU A 69 8.33 -0.41 1.20
C GLU A 69 7.76 -0.03 -0.16
N THR A 70 6.97 -0.94 -0.74
CA THR A 70 6.27 -0.68 -1.99
C THR A 70 5.05 0.20 -1.73
N TYR A 71 4.87 1.21 -2.55
CA TYR A 71 3.69 2.06 -2.54
C TYR A 71 3.00 2.06 -3.91
N LEU A 72 1.74 2.41 -3.95
CA LEU A 72 0.99 2.57 -5.19
C LEU A 72 0.91 4.04 -5.56
N GLY A 73 1.42 4.38 -6.75
CA GLY A 73 1.35 5.74 -7.27
C GLY A 73 -0.06 6.10 -7.74
N SER A 74 -0.30 7.40 -7.90
CA SER A 74 -1.52 7.90 -8.54
C SER A 74 -1.40 7.70 -10.05
N ARG A 75 -2.05 6.67 -10.58
CA ARG A 75 -1.94 6.27 -11.99
C ARG A 75 -3.29 6.16 -12.66
N ALA A 76 -3.39 6.71 -13.87
CA ALA A 76 -4.57 6.57 -14.70
C ALA A 76 -4.91 5.10 -15.02
N ALA A 77 -3.89 4.23 -15.09
CA ALA A 77 -4.08 2.80 -15.35
C ALA A 77 -4.96 2.12 -14.30
N TYR A 78 -4.84 2.48 -13.02
CA TYR A 78 -5.70 1.94 -11.97
C TYR A 78 -7.15 2.39 -12.11
N VAL A 79 -7.37 3.63 -12.52
CA VAL A 79 -8.73 4.14 -12.78
C VAL A 79 -9.38 3.42 -13.95
N ARG A 80 -8.60 3.07 -14.97
CA ARG A 80 -9.08 2.34 -16.16
C ARG A 80 -9.58 0.93 -15.82
N MET A 81 -9.10 0.33 -14.74
CA MET A 81 -9.53 -1.02 -14.33
C MET A 81 -11.04 -1.11 -14.09
N ASP A 82 -11.68 -0.04 -13.66
CA ASP A 82 -13.13 -0.01 -13.47
C ASP A 82 -13.92 -0.30 -14.75
N ARG A 83 -13.37 0.09 -15.89
CA ARG A 83 -14.02 -0.02 -17.20
C ARG A 83 -13.46 -1.14 -18.06
N GLU A 84 -12.16 -1.37 -17.97
CA GLU A 84 -11.41 -2.18 -18.93
C GLU A 84 -10.89 -3.49 -18.33
N GLY A 85 -11.04 -3.70 -17.03
CA GLY A 85 -10.66 -4.94 -16.37
C GLY A 85 -9.20 -4.97 -15.91
N LEU A 86 -8.58 -6.15 -15.95
CA LEU A 86 -7.26 -6.36 -15.40
C LEU A 86 -6.16 -5.60 -16.15
N LEU A 87 -5.16 -5.11 -15.39
CA LEU A 87 -4.03 -4.35 -15.94
C LEU A 87 -3.30 -5.05 -17.09
N GLY A 88 -3.06 -6.35 -16.97
CA GLY A 88 -2.40 -7.11 -18.03
C GLY A 88 -3.22 -7.14 -19.32
N VAL A 89 -4.52 -7.25 -19.23
CA VAL A 89 -5.45 -7.20 -20.37
C VAL A 89 -5.45 -5.80 -21.00
N ILE A 90 -5.45 -4.75 -20.18
CA ILE A 90 -5.37 -3.37 -20.66
C ILE A 90 -4.07 -3.13 -21.40
N ALA A 91 -2.95 -3.61 -20.89
CA ALA A 91 -1.63 -3.50 -21.53
C ALA A 91 -1.63 -4.16 -22.91
N ASP A 92 -2.16 -5.36 -23.02
CA ASP A 92 -2.22 -6.14 -24.28
C ASP A 92 -3.11 -5.47 -25.35
N LYS A 93 -4.16 -4.77 -24.92
CA LYS A 93 -5.10 -4.09 -25.80
C LYS A 93 -4.69 -2.68 -26.20
N THR A 94 -3.64 -2.13 -25.58
CA THR A 94 -3.21 -0.74 -25.82
C THR A 94 -2.23 -0.71 -26.99
N PRO A 95 -2.61 -0.17 -28.17
CA PRO A 95 -1.77 -0.21 -29.38
C PRO A 95 -0.62 0.79 -29.34
N ASN A 96 -0.76 1.88 -28.61
CA ASN A 96 0.28 2.91 -28.48
C ASN A 96 1.33 2.45 -27.46
N ARG A 97 2.60 2.35 -27.88
CA ARG A 97 3.71 1.88 -27.04
C ARG A 97 3.94 2.76 -25.80
N ALA A 98 3.80 4.07 -25.93
CA ALA A 98 3.99 4.99 -24.80
C ALA A 98 2.89 4.78 -23.74
N LEU A 99 1.63 4.66 -24.17
CA LEU A 99 0.51 4.37 -23.26
C LEU A 99 0.63 2.96 -22.65
N ALA A 100 1.05 1.98 -23.46
CA ALA A 100 1.29 0.62 -22.97
C ALA A 100 2.40 0.60 -21.91
N ALA A 101 3.47 1.39 -22.08
CA ALA A 101 4.54 1.51 -21.09
C ALA A 101 4.04 2.04 -19.75
N HIS A 102 3.13 3.00 -19.75
CA HIS A 102 2.50 3.48 -18.49
C HIS A 102 1.68 2.40 -17.79
N VAL A 103 0.94 1.60 -18.56
CA VAL A 103 0.19 0.46 -18.01
C VAL A 103 1.14 -0.61 -17.49
N GLN A 104 2.21 -0.93 -18.21
CA GLN A 104 3.22 -1.89 -17.77
C GLN A 104 3.93 -1.45 -16.48
N SER A 105 4.17 -0.16 -16.30
CA SER A 105 4.70 0.38 -15.04
C SER A 105 3.75 0.14 -13.86
N ALA A 106 2.44 0.25 -14.08
CA ALA A 106 1.44 -0.09 -13.07
C ALA A 106 1.41 -1.59 -12.78
N VAL A 107 1.53 -2.44 -13.80
CA VAL A 107 1.64 -3.91 -13.64
C VAL A 107 2.84 -4.27 -12.78
N LYS A 108 4.01 -3.67 -13.07
CA LYS A 108 5.23 -3.90 -12.28
C LYS A 108 5.07 -3.47 -10.83
N GLU A 109 4.51 -2.29 -10.60
CA GLU A 109 4.26 -1.78 -9.24
C GLU A 109 3.35 -2.70 -8.44
N ALA A 110 2.28 -3.19 -9.05
CA ALA A 110 1.38 -4.16 -8.43
C ALA A 110 2.07 -5.51 -8.15
N ALA A 111 2.92 -5.97 -9.06
CA ALA A 111 3.70 -7.19 -8.89
C ALA A 111 4.71 -7.06 -7.74
N ASP A 112 5.41 -5.93 -7.65
CA ASP A 112 6.35 -5.65 -6.55
C ASP A 112 5.62 -5.64 -5.19
N LEU A 113 4.42 -5.06 -5.14
CA LEU A 113 3.59 -5.08 -3.94
C LEU A 113 3.18 -6.50 -3.53
N LEU A 114 2.73 -7.31 -4.48
CA LEU A 114 2.36 -8.71 -4.21
C LEU A 114 3.56 -9.52 -3.71
N GLU A 115 4.72 -9.33 -4.30
CA GLU A 115 5.95 -9.99 -3.85
C GLU A 115 6.29 -9.61 -2.41
N GLU A 116 6.22 -8.33 -2.07
CA GLU A 116 6.46 -7.88 -0.70
C GLU A 116 5.47 -8.49 0.28
N ILE A 117 4.18 -8.52 -0.06
CA ILE A 117 3.14 -9.15 0.77
C ILE A 117 3.41 -10.64 0.95
N ASP A 118 3.78 -11.34 -0.10
CA ASP A 118 4.12 -12.78 -0.03
C ASP A 118 5.32 -13.03 0.90
N GLN A 119 6.35 -12.21 0.81
CA GLN A 119 7.51 -12.28 1.71
C GLN A 119 7.10 -12.06 3.17
N LEU A 120 6.22 -11.12 3.45
CA LEU A 120 5.71 -10.84 4.78
C LEU A 120 4.86 -11.99 5.36
N ILE A 121 4.18 -12.75 4.51
CA ILE A 121 3.41 -13.93 4.90
C ILE A 121 4.36 -15.10 5.21
N LEU A 122 5.40 -15.29 4.38
CA LEU A 122 6.35 -16.38 4.52
C LEU A 122 7.32 -16.18 5.70
N ASN A 123 7.67 -14.95 6.02
CA ASN A 123 8.64 -14.60 7.06
C ASN A 123 8.02 -13.65 8.11
N PRO A 124 7.04 -14.12 8.90
CA PRO A 124 6.34 -13.24 9.84
C PRO A 124 7.24 -12.71 10.97
N ALA A 125 8.39 -13.29 11.22
CA ALA A 125 9.31 -12.89 12.28
C ALA A 125 10.11 -11.61 11.95
N GLU A 126 10.19 -11.21 10.69
CA GLU A 126 10.86 -9.96 10.27
C GLU A 126 10.05 -8.69 10.57
N ILE A 127 8.84 -8.87 11.11
CA ILE A 127 7.88 -7.78 11.33
C ILE A 127 7.42 -7.81 12.79
N ALA A 128 8.36 -7.68 13.62
CA ALA A 128 8.04 -7.44 15.02
C ALA A 128 7.78 -5.95 15.26
#